data_afa54e91a11d7d55269d3b8f214fd315
#
_entry.id   afa54e91a11d7d55269d3b8f214fd315
#
_cell.length_a   1.000
_cell.length_b   1.000
_cell.length_c   1.000
_cell.angle_alpha   90.00
_cell.angle_beta   90.00
_cell.angle_gamma   90.00
#
_symmetry.space_group_name_H-M   'P 1'
#
loop_
_entity.id
_entity.type
_entity.pdbx_description
1 polymer ?
#
loop_
_entity_poly.entity_id
_entity_poly.type
_entity_poly.pdbx_seq_one_letter_code
_entity_poly.pdbx_strand_id
1 'polypeptide(L)'
;MNQAMKLDNIMAFIKETNTESIEDKNFIFGYIEPKFSKYLLFQAGAVADLKNFLVFFTNEEIILVELNHSGDFTGRINHLERKKIADFKYKSGLTQTKIIFKYDDIRLVLKTPQVVLTSKWQMTNLKYLKEKNFFWK
;
A
#
# COMPACT_ATOMS: atom_id res chain seq x y z
N MET A 1 -14.37 -6.06 13.02
CA MET A 1 -13.17 -6.64 12.45
C MET A 1 -13.12 -6.40 10.95
N ASN A 2 -11.98 -6.00 10.46
CA ASN A 2 -11.83 -5.56 9.08
C ASN A 2 -11.84 -6.75 8.11
N GLN A 3 -12.93 -6.92 7.38
CA GLN A 3 -13.05 -8.04 6.45
C GLN A 3 -11.98 -8.00 5.36
N ALA A 4 -11.66 -6.80 4.87
CA ALA A 4 -10.64 -6.64 3.83
C ALA A 4 -9.24 -7.02 4.30
N MET A 5 -9.00 -6.97 5.62
CA MET A 5 -7.68 -7.27 6.19
C MET A 5 -7.48 -8.77 6.45
N LYS A 6 -8.50 -9.58 6.24
CA LYS A 6 -8.36 -11.04 6.36
C LYS A 6 -7.68 -11.58 5.11
N LEU A 7 -6.73 -12.48 5.32
CA LEU A 7 -5.95 -13.05 4.23
C LEU A 7 -6.83 -13.66 3.13
N ASP A 8 -7.89 -14.35 3.50
CA ASP A 8 -8.80 -14.98 2.54
C ASP A 8 -9.45 -13.94 1.61
N ASN A 9 -9.84 -12.79 2.16
CA ASN A 9 -10.46 -11.73 1.36
C ASN A 9 -9.43 -11.05 0.46
N ILE A 10 -8.20 -10.89 0.94
CA ILE A 10 -7.12 -10.33 0.14
C ILE A 10 -6.80 -11.27 -1.03
N MET A 11 -6.72 -12.56 -0.76
CA MET A 11 -6.45 -13.55 -1.81
C MET A 11 -7.58 -13.61 -2.83
N ALA A 12 -8.83 -13.47 -2.37
CA ALA A 12 -9.98 -13.40 -3.27
C ALA A 12 -9.91 -12.15 -4.16
N PHE A 13 -9.53 -11.02 -3.56
CA PHE A 13 -9.34 -9.77 -4.31
C PHE A 13 -8.28 -9.92 -5.40
N ILE A 14 -7.14 -10.51 -5.06
CA ILE A 14 -6.06 -10.76 -6.01
C ILE A 14 -6.57 -11.60 -7.18
N LYS A 15 -7.33 -12.64 -6.89
CA LYS A 15 -7.87 -13.53 -7.90
C LYS A 15 -8.87 -12.81 -8.82
N GLU A 16 -9.73 -11.96 -8.25
CA GLU A 16 -10.72 -11.20 -9.01
C GLU A 16 -10.10 -10.18 -9.94
N THR A 17 -9.01 -9.54 -9.51
CA THR A 17 -8.34 -8.53 -10.33
C THR A 17 -7.50 -9.13 -11.44
N ASN A 18 -7.33 -10.45 -11.42
CA ASN A 18 -6.58 -11.17 -12.45
C ASN A 18 -5.18 -10.62 -12.67
N THR A 19 -4.55 -10.21 -11.59
CA THR A 19 -3.20 -9.63 -11.62
C THR A 19 -2.19 -10.77 -11.43
N GLU A 20 -1.67 -11.31 -12.51
CA GLU A 20 -0.82 -12.51 -12.49
C GLU A 20 0.49 -12.32 -11.74
N SER A 21 0.98 -11.09 -11.62
CA SER A 21 2.25 -10.80 -10.97
C SER A 21 2.15 -10.63 -9.45
N ILE A 22 0.96 -10.72 -8.88
CA ILE A 22 0.78 -10.56 -7.43
C ILE A 22 0.87 -11.91 -6.74
N GLU A 23 1.82 -12.00 -5.82
CA GLU A 23 2.00 -13.19 -4.99
C GLU A 23 1.44 -12.93 -3.59
N ASP A 24 1.37 -13.98 -2.77
CA ASP A 24 0.75 -13.93 -1.45
C ASP A 24 1.49 -13.10 -0.41
N LYS A 25 2.69 -12.61 -0.70
CA LYS A 25 3.49 -11.79 0.21
C LYS A 25 3.78 -10.40 -0.31
N ASN A 26 3.23 -10.03 -1.46
CA ASN A 26 3.55 -8.77 -2.12
C ASN A 26 2.74 -7.58 -1.63
N PHE A 27 2.09 -7.70 -0.48
CA PHE A 27 1.23 -6.63 0.00
C PHE A 27 1.44 -6.36 1.48
N ILE A 28 1.18 -5.10 1.85
CA ILE A 28 1.22 -4.65 3.24
C ILE A 28 0.09 -3.64 3.45
N PHE A 29 -0.26 -3.46 4.72
CA PHE A 29 -1.15 -2.38 5.14
C PHE A 29 -0.32 -1.12 5.37
N GLY A 30 -0.84 0.02 4.97
CA GLY A 30 -0.22 1.30 5.24
C GLY A 30 -1.23 2.43 5.15
N TYR A 31 -0.78 3.63 5.48
CA TYR A 31 -1.63 4.80 5.37
C TYR A 31 -0.83 6.00 4.86
N ILE A 32 -1.55 6.92 4.22
CA ILE A 32 -0.98 8.16 3.68
C ILE A 32 -1.68 9.33 4.35
N GLU A 33 -0.89 10.29 4.84
CA GLU A 33 -1.43 11.49 5.48
C GLU A 33 -2.19 12.35 4.46
N PRO A 34 -3.20 13.13 4.90
CA PRO A 34 -4.05 13.89 3.99
C PRO A 34 -3.30 14.82 3.04
N LYS A 35 -2.24 15.46 3.53
CA LYS A 35 -1.48 16.40 2.70
C LYS A 35 -0.81 15.75 1.50
N PHE A 36 -0.61 14.43 1.54
CA PHE A 36 -0.04 13.67 0.43
C PHE A 36 -1.12 12.99 -0.40
N SER A 37 -2.19 12.50 0.26
CA SER A 37 -3.21 11.72 -0.43
C SER A 37 -4.06 12.56 -1.39
N LYS A 38 -4.23 13.85 -1.13
CA LYS A 38 -5.03 14.71 -2.00
C LYS A 38 -4.48 14.80 -3.43
N TYR A 39 -3.17 14.68 -3.59
CA TYR A 39 -2.55 14.70 -4.91
C TYR A 39 -2.66 13.37 -5.61
N LEU A 40 -2.72 12.30 -4.85
CA LEU A 40 -2.81 10.95 -5.39
C LEU A 40 -4.25 10.60 -5.80
N LEU A 41 -5.20 11.01 -4.97
CA LEU A 41 -6.61 10.70 -5.14
C LEU A 41 -7.43 11.94 -5.47
N PHE A 42 -6.91 12.75 -6.36
CA PHE A 42 -7.52 14.06 -6.69
C PHE A 42 -8.98 13.94 -7.10
N GLN A 43 -9.37 12.85 -7.71
CA GLN A 43 -10.74 12.63 -8.16
C GLN A 43 -11.71 12.41 -7.00
N ALA A 44 -11.20 12.06 -5.85
CA ALA A 44 -12.00 11.87 -4.67
C ALA A 44 -12.30 13.17 -3.94
N GLY A 45 -11.73 14.28 -4.41
CA GLY A 45 -11.88 15.57 -3.77
C GLY A 45 -10.93 15.73 -2.59
N ALA A 46 -11.00 16.86 -1.94
CA ALA A 46 -10.18 17.13 -0.76
C ALA A 46 -10.58 16.18 0.36
N VAL A 47 -9.61 15.47 0.89
CA VAL A 47 -9.83 14.52 1.96
C VAL A 47 -9.14 15.05 3.21
N ALA A 48 -9.91 15.21 4.29
CA ALA A 48 -9.39 15.72 5.54
C ALA A 48 -8.76 14.63 6.40
N ASP A 49 -9.04 13.37 6.12
CA ASP A 49 -8.66 12.26 6.97
C ASP A 49 -7.52 11.44 6.36
N LEU A 50 -6.86 10.67 7.24
CA LEU A 50 -5.88 9.67 6.82
C LEU A 50 -6.53 8.69 5.85
N LYS A 51 -5.79 8.30 4.82
CA LYS A 51 -6.21 7.28 3.90
C LYS A 51 -5.48 5.98 4.18
N ASN A 52 -6.25 4.92 4.40
CA ASN A 52 -5.73 3.58 4.65
C ASN A 52 -5.72 2.77 3.37
N PHE A 53 -4.68 1.97 3.18
CA PHE A 53 -4.52 1.18 1.96
C PHE A 53 -3.98 -0.21 2.26
N LEU A 54 -4.38 -1.16 1.43
CA LEU A 54 -3.54 -2.32 1.15
C LEU A 54 -2.69 -1.93 -0.04
N VAL A 55 -1.38 -2.11 0.08
CA VAL A 55 -0.44 -1.69 -0.94
C VAL A 55 0.23 -2.93 -1.51
N PHE A 56 0.09 -3.13 -2.81
CA PHE A 56 0.68 -4.26 -3.52
C PHE A 56 1.87 -3.79 -4.32
N PHE A 57 2.97 -4.53 -4.23
CA PHE A 57 4.21 -4.19 -4.92
C PHE A 57 4.50 -5.24 -5.98
N THR A 58 4.59 -4.81 -7.23
CA THR A 58 4.99 -5.66 -8.34
C THR A 58 6.18 -5.04 -9.04
N ASN A 59 6.77 -5.77 -9.99
CA ASN A 59 7.88 -5.24 -10.79
C ASN A 59 7.47 -4.05 -11.65
N GLU A 60 6.20 -3.99 -12.04
CA GLU A 60 5.72 -2.99 -12.99
C GLU A 60 5.00 -1.82 -12.35
N GLU A 61 4.43 -2.03 -11.16
CA GLU A 61 3.62 -1.00 -10.53
C GLU A 61 3.53 -1.17 -9.01
N ILE A 62 3.05 -0.11 -8.37
CA ILE A 62 2.60 -0.15 -6.98
C ILE A 62 1.10 0.08 -7.04
N ILE A 63 0.33 -0.80 -6.41
CA ILE A 63 -1.13 -0.73 -6.43
C ILE A 63 -1.64 -0.34 -5.06
N LEU A 64 -2.38 0.76 -4.98
CA LEU A 64 -2.97 1.25 -3.75
C LEU A 64 -4.45 0.92 -3.74
N VAL A 65 -4.85 0.01 -2.85
CA VAL A 65 -6.24 -0.40 -2.70
C VAL A 65 -6.80 0.30 -1.46
N GLU A 66 -7.70 1.26 -1.66
CA GLU A 66 -8.21 2.08 -0.57
C GLU A 66 -9.11 1.28 0.38
N LEU A 67 -8.94 1.55 1.67
CA LEU A 67 -9.76 1.00 2.73
C LEU A 67 -10.47 2.14 3.45
N ASN A 68 -11.69 1.90 3.92
CA ASN A 68 -12.40 2.86 4.76
C ASN A 68 -11.91 2.78 6.21
N HIS A 69 -12.47 3.57 7.10
CA HIS A 69 -12.07 3.61 8.51
C HIS A 69 -12.28 2.26 9.22
N SER A 70 -13.24 1.48 8.74
CA SER A 70 -13.49 0.15 9.30
C SER A 70 -12.56 -0.90 8.71
N GLY A 71 -11.74 -0.52 7.73
CA GLY A 71 -10.80 -1.42 7.09
C GLY A 71 -11.42 -2.27 5.99
N ASP A 72 -12.55 -1.85 5.44
CA ASP A 72 -13.18 -2.55 4.32
C ASP A 72 -12.81 -1.90 3.00
N PHE A 73 -12.87 -2.65 1.91
CA PHE A 73 -12.59 -2.13 0.57
C PHE A 73 -13.63 -1.09 0.17
N THR A 74 -13.16 0.05 -0.35
CA THR A 74 -14.05 1.11 -0.87
C THR A 74 -14.36 0.93 -2.35
N GLY A 75 -13.58 0.10 -3.03
CA GLY A 75 -13.67 -0.06 -4.48
C GLY A 75 -12.71 0.84 -5.25
N ARG A 76 -12.00 1.74 -4.58
CA ARG A 76 -11.03 2.62 -5.22
C ARG A 76 -9.67 1.97 -5.27
N ILE A 77 -9.11 1.89 -6.46
CA ILE A 77 -7.80 1.28 -6.72
C ILE A 77 -6.99 2.24 -7.57
N ASN A 78 -5.74 2.50 -7.15
CA ASN A 78 -4.82 3.34 -7.89
C ASN A 78 -3.62 2.52 -8.31
N HIS A 79 -3.31 2.53 -9.60
CA HIS A 79 -2.16 1.85 -10.16
C HIS A 79 -1.07 2.87 -10.45
N LEU A 80 0.06 2.75 -9.76
CA LEU A 80 1.19 3.65 -9.95
C LEU A 80 2.27 2.94 -10.74
N GLU A 81 2.44 3.34 -12.01
CA GLU A 81 3.43 2.73 -12.88
C GLU A 81 4.86 3.03 -12.40
N ARG A 82 5.69 2.00 -12.32
CA ARG A 82 7.07 2.14 -11.84
C ARG A 82 7.88 3.16 -12.64
N LYS A 83 7.64 3.27 -13.93
CA LYS A 83 8.35 4.23 -14.78
C LYS A 83 8.12 5.68 -14.41
N LYS A 84 7.05 5.97 -13.67
CA LYS A 84 6.74 7.32 -13.19
C LYS A 84 7.18 7.55 -11.75
N ILE A 85 7.77 6.55 -11.13
CA ILE A 85 8.23 6.62 -9.75
C ILE A 85 9.72 6.94 -9.72
N ALA A 86 10.09 7.91 -8.89
CA ALA A 86 11.48 8.32 -8.72
C ALA A 86 11.81 8.44 -7.23
N ASP A 87 13.09 8.39 -6.93
CA ASP A 87 13.63 8.61 -5.58
C ASP A 87 13.01 7.69 -4.53
N PHE A 88 12.79 6.44 -4.89
CA PHE A 88 12.21 5.45 -3.99
C PHE A 88 13.20 5.07 -2.88
N LYS A 89 12.72 5.14 -1.64
CA LYS A 89 13.52 4.71 -0.48
C LYS A 89 12.58 4.33 0.66
N TYR A 90 13.12 3.61 1.64
CA TYR A 90 12.36 3.34 2.85
C TYR A 90 13.26 3.50 4.07
N LYS A 91 12.63 3.81 5.20
CA LYS A 91 13.31 3.95 6.49
C LYS A 91 12.56 3.13 7.53
N SER A 92 13.25 2.20 8.17
CA SER A 92 12.67 1.41 9.25
C SER A 92 12.79 2.16 10.56
N GLY A 93 11.67 2.29 11.28
CA GLY A 93 11.65 2.84 12.62
C GLY A 93 11.32 1.75 13.64
N LEU A 94 11.10 2.15 14.88
CA LEU A 94 10.77 1.20 15.96
C LEU A 94 9.39 0.57 15.77
N THR A 95 8.40 1.36 15.39
CA THR A 95 7.01 0.90 15.29
C THR A 95 6.47 0.89 13.88
N GLN A 96 7.12 1.60 12.96
CA GLN A 96 6.66 1.68 11.59
C GLN A 96 7.81 1.87 10.63
N THR A 97 7.55 1.56 9.36
CA THR A 97 8.46 1.81 8.26
C THR A 97 7.84 2.89 7.39
N LYS A 98 8.64 3.85 6.95
CA LYS A 98 8.18 4.87 6.00
C LYS A 98 8.72 4.53 4.62
N ILE A 99 7.82 4.52 3.64
CA ILE A 99 8.18 4.33 2.24
C ILE A 99 7.96 5.65 1.54
N ILE A 100 9.01 6.20 0.95
CA ILE A 100 9.01 7.55 0.39
C ILE A 100 9.40 7.48 -1.08
N PHE A 101 8.61 8.11 -1.93
CA PHE A 101 8.92 8.18 -3.35
C PHE A 101 8.20 9.36 -3.99
N LYS A 102 8.60 9.68 -5.22
CA LYS A 102 7.90 10.68 -6.03
C LYS A 102 7.15 9.98 -7.15
N TYR A 103 5.91 10.38 -7.36
CA TYR A 103 5.10 9.93 -8.47
C TYR A 103 4.69 11.13 -9.28
N ASP A 104 5.15 11.22 -10.53
CA ASP A 104 4.96 12.41 -11.38
C ASP A 104 5.40 13.69 -10.63
N ASP A 105 6.57 13.62 -9.98
CA ASP A 105 7.17 14.72 -9.22
C ASP A 105 6.44 15.11 -7.93
N ILE A 106 5.40 14.38 -7.55
CA ILE A 106 4.69 14.59 -6.30
C ILE A 106 5.23 13.62 -5.25
N ARG A 107 5.71 14.18 -4.14
CA ARG A 107 6.26 13.36 -3.06
C ARG A 107 5.15 12.66 -2.28
N LEU A 108 5.29 11.35 -2.12
CA LEU A 108 4.37 10.53 -1.35
C LEU A 108 5.11 9.89 -0.19
N VAL A 109 4.46 9.84 0.96
CA VAL A 109 4.99 9.18 2.15
C VAL A 109 3.94 8.18 2.64
N LEU A 110 4.27 6.91 2.49
CA LEU A 110 3.44 5.81 2.97
C LEU A 110 4.01 5.35 4.29
N LYS A 111 3.19 5.35 5.33
CA LYS A 111 3.58 4.86 6.65
C LYS A 111 2.96 3.48 6.84
N THR A 112 3.80 2.51 7.15
CA THR A 112 3.36 1.14 7.33
C THR A 112 3.79 0.64 8.71
N PRO A 113 2.82 0.27 9.57
CA PRO A 113 3.16 -0.23 10.91
C PRO A 113 3.87 -1.58 10.80
N GLN A 114 4.83 -1.82 11.68
CA GLN A 114 5.56 -3.09 11.72
C GLN A 114 4.65 -4.25 12.09
N VAL A 115 3.66 -3.98 12.94
CA VAL A 115 2.74 -4.99 13.44
C VAL A 115 1.31 -4.46 13.36
N VAL A 116 0.41 -5.30 12.85
CA VAL A 116 -1.04 -5.04 12.88
C VAL A 116 -1.68 -6.20 13.62
N LEU A 117 -2.30 -5.92 14.76
CA LEU A 117 -2.80 -6.97 15.67
C LEU A 117 -3.78 -7.94 15.03
N THR A 118 -4.61 -7.45 14.13
CA THR A 118 -5.62 -8.28 13.46
C THR A 118 -5.13 -8.91 12.16
N SER A 119 -3.88 -8.64 11.77
CA SER A 119 -3.33 -9.08 10.49
C SER A 119 -1.91 -9.57 10.68
N LYS A 120 -1.79 -10.84 11.05
CA LYS A 120 -0.49 -11.43 11.37
C LYS A 120 0.47 -11.46 10.18
N TRP A 121 -0.04 -11.38 8.98
CA TRP A 121 0.78 -11.36 7.76
C TRP A 121 1.58 -10.06 7.61
N GLN A 122 1.21 -8.98 8.30
CA GLN A 122 1.85 -7.67 8.13
C GLN A 122 3.37 -7.72 8.36
N MET A 123 3.79 -8.26 9.48
CA MET A 123 5.22 -8.31 9.81
C MET A 123 5.99 -9.20 8.84
N THR A 124 5.43 -10.36 8.51
CA THR A 124 6.05 -11.31 7.59
C THR A 124 6.20 -10.72 6.19
N ASN A 125 5.14 -10.11 5.70
CA ASN A 125 5.14 -9.54 4.35
C ASN A 125 6.06 -8.31 4.27
N LEU A 126 6.06 -7.47 5.30
CA LEU A 126 6.94 -6.30 5.32
C LEU A 126 8.40 -6.72 5.30
N LYS A 127 8.75 -7.73 6.06
CA LYS A 127 10.11 -8.28 6.06
C LYS A 127 10.49 -8.81 4.68
N TYR A 128 9.59 -9.56 4.06
CA TYR A 128 9.80 -10.10 2.73
C TYR A 128 10.04 -8.98 1.71
N LEU A 129 9.20 -7.95 1.75
CA LEU A 129 9.32 -6.83 0.80
C LEU A 129 10.61 -6.05 1.01
N LYS A 130 11.06 -5.88 2.26
CA LYS A 130 12.37 -5.25 2.53
C LYS A 130 13.50 -6.07 1.95
N GLU A 131 13.46 -7.38 2.06
CA GLU A 131 14.48 -8.26 1.50
C GLU A 131 14.53 -8.16 -0.03
N LYS A 132 13.39 -7.91 -0.68
CA LYS A 132 13.29 -7.72 -2.11
C LYS A 132 13.45 -6.26 -2.54
N ASN A 133 13.75 -5.36 -1.59
CA ASN A 133 13.81 -3.92 -1.82
C ASN A 133 12.54 -3.40 -2.50
N PHE A 134 11.38 -3.95 -2.11
CA PHE A 134 10.06 -3.59 -2.66
C PHE A 134 10.03 -3.68 -4.19
N PHE A 135 10.84 -4.58 -4.74
CA PHE A 135 11.00 -4.76 -6.19
C PHE A 135 11.48 -3.51 -6.93
N TRP A 136 12.08 -2.58 -6.20
CA TRP A 136 12.69 -1.40 -6.76
C TRP A 136 14.08 -1.74 -7.30
N LYS A 137 14.34 -1.34 -8.52
CA LYS A 137 15.62 -1.61 -9.18
C LYS A 137 16.48 -0.38 -9.28
#